data_3cc41909b7fad822d743602865bd972f
#
_entry.id   3cc41909b7fad822d743602865bd972f
#
_cell.length_a   1.000
_cell.length_b   1.000
_cell.length_c   1.000
_cell.angle_alpha   90.00
_cell.angle_beta   90.00
_cell.angle_gamma   90.00
#
_symmetry.space_group_name_H-M   'P 1'
#
loop_
_entity.id
_entity.type
_entity.pdbx_description
1 polymer ?
#
loop_
_entity_poly.entity_id
_entity_poly.type
_entity_poly.pdbx_seq_one_letter_code
_entity_poly.pdbx_strand_id
1 'polypeptide(L)'
;MIYLDTHVVVWLYAGDTERLSVLARQHIEHNELLVSPIVLLELTYLKELGRITVDSALILEALAQSIGLGLCRQPFARVVVESIGQHWTRDFFARLIVAQACVSGAKLITKDRIIRENYAHAVW
;
A
#
# COMPACT_ATOMS: atom_id res chain seq x y z
N MET A 1 10.40 3.97 -8.01
CA MET A 1 9.30 4.27 -7.05
C MET A 1 8.25 3.17 -7.14
N ILE A 2 7.91 2.58 -6.02
CA ILE A 2 6.86 1.56 -5.94
C ILE A 2 5.93 1.86 -4.76
N TYR A 3 4.69 1.40 -4.87
CA TYR A 3 3.68 1.55 -3.81
C TYR A 3 3.55 0.26 -3.01
N LEU A 4 3.22 0.39 -1.73
CA LEU A 4 2.98 -0.72 -0.82
C LEU A 4 1.50 -0.79 -0.44
N ASP A 5 0.92 -1.98 -0.50
CA ASP A 5 -0.40 -2.25 0.04
C ASP A 5 -0.37 -2.27 1.57
N THR A 6 -1.51 -2.10 2.21
CA THR A 6 -1.60 -1.95 3.67
C THR A 6 -1.02 -3.13 4.43
N HIS A 7 -1.33 -4.38 4.03
CA HIS A 7 -0.80 -5.55 4.73
C HIS A 7 0.74 -5.64 4.65
N VAL A 8 1.33 -5.18 3.55
CA VAL A 8 2.80 -5.12 3.41
C VAL A 8 3.40 -4.15 4.43
N VAL A 9 2.76 -2.99 4.60
CA VAL A 9 3.15 -1.99 5.61
C VAL A 9 3.10 -2.59 7.02
N VAL A 10 2.02 -3.31 7.34
CA VAL A 10 1.87 -3.97 8.66
C VAL A 10 2.99 -4.97 8.89
N TRP A 11 3.29 -5.81 7.92
CA TRP A 11 4.35 -6.83 8.06
C TRP A 11 5.74 -6.20 8.18
N LEU A 12 6.03 -5.17 7.41
CA LEU A 12 7.30 -4.46 7.53
C LEU A 12 7.47 -3.83 8.92
N TYR A 13 6.41 -3.21 9.43
CA TYR A 13 6.45 -2.62 10.76
C TYR A 13 6.64 -3.68 11.86
N ALA A 14 5.97 -4.83 11.74
CA ALA A 14 6.07 -5.93 12.70
C ALA A 14 7.39 -6.71 12.58
N GLY A 15 8.18 -6.49 11.53
CA GLY A 15 9.37 -7.28 11.27
C GLY A 15 9.10 -8.68 10.71
N ASP A 16 7.88 -8.93 10.24
CA ASP A 16 7.44 -10.22 9.68
C ASP A 16 7.88 -10.37 8.21
N THR A 17 9.16 -10.21 7.94
CA THR A 17 9.70 -10.21 6.57
C THR A 17 9.56 -11.56 5.87
N GLU A 18 9.41 -12.66 6.62
CA GLU A 18 9.18 -14.00 6.07
C GLU A 18 7.82 -14.12 5.37
N ARG A 19 6.87 -13.22 5.65
CA ARG A 19 5.58 -13.15 4.93
C ARG A 19 5.69 -12.55 3.54
N LEU A 20 6.78 -11.84 3.28
CA LEU A 20 7.05 -11.24 1.98
C LEU A 20 7.70 -12.26 1.06
N SER A 21 7.29 -12.30 -0.20
CA SER A 21 7.98 -13.11 -1.20
C SER A 21 9.41 -12.59 -1.43
N VAL A 22 10.27 -13.41 -2.00
CA VAL A 22 11.63 -13.01 -2.37
C VAL A 22 11.60 -11.82 -3.32
N LEU A 23 10.69 -11.85 -4.31
CA LEU A 23 10.53 -10.78 -5.28
C LEU A 23 10.06 -9.47 -4.63
N ALA A 24 9.08 -9.55 -3.73
CA ALA A 24 8.60 -8.38 -2.99
C ALA A 24 9.73 -7.74 -2.18
N ARG A 25 10.53 -8.55 -1.47
CA ARG A 25 11.67 -8.04 -0.70
C ARG A 25 12.71 -7.36 -1.59
N GLN A 26 13.03 -7.94 -2.74
CA GLN A 26 13.97 -7.35 -3.69
C GLN A 26 13.49 -5.98 -4.17
N HIS A 27 12.21 -5.86 -4.51
CA HIS A 27 11.65 -4.57 -4.92
C HIS A 27 11.68 -3.54 -3.80
N ILE A 28 11.37 -3.94 -2.58
CA ILE A 28 11.40 -3.05 -1.41
C ILE A 28 12.82 -2.54 -1.14
N GLU A 29 13.82 -3.40 -1.26
CA GLU A 29 15.22 -3.04 -0.99
C GLU A 29 15.83 -2.11 -2.02
N HIS A 30 15.34 -2.12 -3.25
CA HIS A 30 15.99 -1.45 -4.39
C HIS A 30 15.19 -0.27 -4.97
N ASN A 31 14.09 0.13 -4.35
CA ASN A 31 13.24 1.20 -4.86
C ASN A 31 12.87 2.21 -3.79
N GLU A 32 12.57 3.43 -4.22
CA GLU A 32 11.86 4.40 -3.40
C GLU A 32 10.45 3.88 -3.09
N LEU A 33 10.05 3.94 -1.83
CA LEU A 33 8.81 3.36 -1.34
C LEU A 33 7.78 4.44 -1.02
N LEU A 34 6.58 4.27 -1.53
CA LEU A 34 5.46 5.16 -1.28
C LEU A 34 4.22 4.38 -0.83
N VAL A 35 3.37 5.05 -0.09
CA VAL A 35 2.01 4.56 0.19
C VAL A 35 0.99 5.62 -0.20
N SER A 36 -0.18 5.17 -0.61
CA SER A 36 -1.35 6.04 -0.72
C SER A 36 -1.74 6.57 0.66
N PRO A 37 -2.17 7.83 0.79
CA PRO A 37 -2.71 8.34 2.05
C PRO A 37 -3.87 7.52 2.61
N ILE A 38 -4.62 6.82 1.77
CA ILE A 38 -5.72 5.95 2.22
C ILE A 38 -5.23 4.79 3.10
N VAL A 39 -3.94 4.41 3.00
CA VAL A 39 -3.33 3.41 3.87
C VAL A 39 -3.39 3.85 5.34
N LEU A 40 -3.24 5.15 5.61
CA LEU A 40 -3.40 5.68 6.98
C LEU A 40 -4.80 5.40 7.53
N LEU A 41 -5.81 5.55 6.71
CA LEU A 41 -7.20 5.28 7.12
C LEU A 41 -7.44 3.77 7.30
N GLU A 42 -6.92 2.95 6.40
CA GLU A 42 -7.07 1.49 6.54
C GLU A 42 -6.34 0.97 7.79
N LEU A 43 -5.14 1.44 8.08
CA LEU A 43 -4.43 1.11 9.32
C LEU A 43 -5.25 1.52 10.56
N THR A 44 -5.85 2.70 10.54
CA THR A 44 -6.73 3.18 11.61
C THR A 44 -7.95 2.27 11.76
N TYR A 45 -8.56 1.89 10.64
CA TYR A 45 -9.68 0.94 10.61
C TYR A 45 -9.29 -0.42 11.21
N LEU A 46 -8.12 -0.96 10.85
CA LEU A 46 -7.62 -2.21 11.43
C LEU A 46 -7.41 -2.09 12.94
N LYS A 47 -6.92 -0.96 13.42
CA LYS A 47 -6.80 -0.71 14.86
C LYS A 47 -8.18 -0.67 15.54
N GLU A 48 -9.14 0.00 14.96
CA GLU A 48 -10.52 0.07 15.50
C GLU A 48 -11.16 -1.31 15.57
N LEU A 49 -10.83 -2.22 14.62
CA LEU A 49 -11.27 -3.61 14.64
C LEU A 49 -10.47 -4.49 15.63
N GLY A 50 -9.46 -3.96 16.29
CA GLY A 50 -8.60 -4.73 17.20
C GLY A 50 -7.59 -5.64 16.52
N ARG A 51 -7.35 -5.47 15.22
CA ARG A 51 -6.41 -6.32 14.46
C ARG A 51 -4.96 -5.85 14.58
N ILE A 52 -4.76 -4.58 14.86
CA ILE A 52 -3.45 -4.00 15.22
C ILE A 52 -3.65 -3.09 16.42
N THR A 53 -2.55 -2.77 17.12
CA THR A 53 -2.60 -1.99 18.37
C THR A 53 -1.90 -0.62 18.27
N VAL A 54 -1.20 -0.37 17.18
CA VAL A 54 -0.37 0.84 17.01
C VAL A 54 -1.07 1.83 16.09
N ASP A 55 -0.94 3.11 16.40
CA ASP A 55 -1.50 4.19 15.57
C ASP A 55 -0.82 4.26 14.20
N SER A 56 -1.60 4.57 13.17
CA SER A 56 -1.10 4.69 11.81
C SER A 56 0.04 5.70 11.67
N ALA A 57 -0.03 6.81 12.37
CA ALA A 57 1.02 7.84 12.33
C ALA A 57 2.36 7.31 12.84
N LEU A 58 2.36 6.50 13.90
CA LEU A 58 3.58 5.89 14.45
C LEU A 58 4.16 4.84 13.48
N ILE A 59 3.32 4.05 12.85
CA ILE A 59 3.76 3.06 11.85
C ILE A 59 4.46 3.76 10.69
N LEU A 60 3.83 4.79 10.14
CA LEU A 60 4.40 5.52 9.01
C LEU A 60 5.70 6.23 9.38
N GLU A 61 5.75 6.86 10.56
CA GLU A 61 6.96 7.53 11.04
C GLU A 61 8.13 6.54 11.21
N ALA A 62 7.88 5.40 11.84
CA ALA A 62 8.89 4.37 12.03
C ALA A 62 9.44 3.85 10.70
N LEU A 63 8.59 3.60 9.73
CA LEU A 63 9.00 3.13 8.41
C LEU A 63 9.64 4.23 7.56
N ALA A 64 9.24 5.48 7.74
CA ALA A 64 9.92 6.61 7.11
C ALA A 64 11.38 6.69 7.57
N GLN A 65 11.63 6.51 8.87
CA GLN A 65 12.98 6.56 9.43
C GLN A 65 13.81 5.32 9.06
N SER A 66 13.22 4.13 9.05
CA SER A 66 13.97 2.88 8.87
C SER A 66 14.19 2.51 7.40
N ILE A 67 13.23 2.75 6.53
CA ILE A 67 13.28 2.35 5.11
C ILE A 67 12.92 3.46 4.14
N GLY A 68 12.75 4.68 4.61
CA GLY A 68 12.46 5.83 3.75
C GLY A 68 11.06 5.84 3.16
N LEU A 69 10.09 5.15 3.79
CA LEU A 69 8.71 5.12 3.29
C LEU A 69 8.12 6.53 3.26
N GLY A 70 7.61 6.93 2.11
CA GLY A 70 6.98 8.24 1.91
C GLY A 70 5.48 8.14 1.66
N LEU A 71 4.81 9.25 1.88
CA LEU A 71 3.39 9.39 1.59
C LEU A 71 3.23 10.03 0.21
N CYS A 72 2.41 9.41 -0.66
CA CYS A 72 2.17 9.96 -1.98
C CYS A 72 1.42 11.28 -1.90
N ARG A 73 1.82 12.24 -2.74
CA ARG A 73 1.24 13.60 -2.76
C ARG A 73 0.48 13.91 -4.05
N GLN A 74 0.07 12.90 -4.81
CA GLN A 74 -0.77 13.13 -5.98
C GLN A 74 -2.08 13.80 -5.58
N PRO A 75 -2.65 14.68 -6.42
CA PRO A 75 -3.94 15.31 -6.13
C PRO A 75 -5.02 14.27 -5.91
N PHE A 76 -5.74 14.38 -4.80
CA PHE A 76 -6.77 13.42 -4.40
C PHE A 76 -7.87 13.28 -5.46
N ALA A 77 -8.30 14.40 -6.05
CA ALA A 77 -9.31 14.38 -7.11
C ALA A 77 -8.90 13.49 -8.29
N ARG A 78 -7.62 13.53 -8.67
CA ARG A 78 -7.11 12.71 -9.77
C ARG A 78 -7.16 11.21 -9.42
N VAL A 79 -6.81 10.88 -8.20
CA VAL A 79 -6.87 9.48 -7.72
C VAL A 79 -8.31 8.99 -7.66
N VAL A 80 -9.23 9.82 -7.19
CA VAL A 80 -10.67 9.46 -7.15
C VAL A 80 -11.20 9.21 -8.56
N VAL A 81 -10.88 10.07 -9.51
CA VAL A 81 -11.29 9.88 -10.91
C VAL A 81 -10.76 8.55 -11.45
N GLU A 82 -9.50 8.23 -11.22
CA GLU A 82 -8.91 6.95 -11.62
C GLU A 82 -9.62 5.77 -10.94
N SER A 83 -10.02 5.92 -9.67
CA SER A 83 -10.69 4.86 -8.91
C SER A 83 -12.06 4.49 -9.48
N ILE A 84 -12.70 5.38 -10.22
CA ILE A 84 -13.97 5.09 -10.88
C ILE A 84 -13.83 3.91 -11.85
N GLY A 85 -12.70 3.82 -12.55
CA GLY A 85 -12.40 2.72 -13.46
C GLY A 85 -12.03 1.40 -12.76
N GLN A 86 -11.74 1.42 -11.47
CA GLN A 86 -11.37 0.22 -10.70
C GLN A 86 -12.62 -0.48 -10.14
N HIS A 87 -13.60 -0.77 -11.00
CA HIS A 87 -14.92 -1.27 -10.60
C HIS A 87 -14.98 -2.79 -10.36
N TRP A 88 -13.86 -3.48 -10.42
CA TRP A 88 -13.73 -4.91 -10.14
C TRP A 88 -13.82 -5.23 -8.64
N THR A 89 -13.81 -4.24 -7.77
CA THR A 89 -13.95 -4.39 -6.31
C THR A 89 -14.87 -3.31 -5.73
N ARG A 90 -15.51 -3.62 -4.59
CA ARG A 90 -16.26 -2.68 -3.74
C ARG A 90 -15.50 -2.33 -2.46
N ASP A 91 -14.33 -2.91 -2.24
CA ASP A 91 -13.45 -2.52 -1.16
C ASP A 91 -12.80 -1.17 -1.53
N PHE A 92 -13.24 -0.10 -0.87
CA PHE A 92 -12.78 1.25 -1.19
C PHE A 92 -11.30 1.47 -0.87
N PHE A 93 -10.75 0.77 0.13
CA PHE A 93 -9.32 0.84 0.41
C PHE A 93 -8.51 0.30 -0.76
N ALA A 94 -8.78 -0.94 -1.17
CA ALA A 94 -8.10 -1.56 -2.31
C ALA A 94 -8.28 -0.73 -3.58
N ARG A 95 -9.48 -0.22 -3.82
CA ARG A 95 -9.82 0.57 -5.00
C ARG A 95 -8.98 1.84 -5.12
N LEU A 96 -8.83 2.57 -4.01
CA LEU A 96 -8.03 3.81 -3.98
C LEU A 96 -6.53 3.54 -3.98
N ILE A 97 -6.08 2.48 -3.32
CA ILE A 97 -4.65 2.09 -3.34
C ILE A 97 -4.21 1.75 -4.77
N VAL A 98 -4.99 0.95 -5.48
CA VAL A 98 -4.70 0.60 -6.88
C VAL A 98 -4.77 1.84 -7.78
N ALA A 99 -5.77 2.68 -7.60
CA ALA A 99 -5.91 3.91 -8.38
C ALA A 99 -4.69 4.83 -8.19
N GLN A 100 -4.18 4.94 -6.98
CA GLN A 100 -3.00 5.75 -6.67
C GLN A 100 -1.77 5.25 -7.45
N ALA A 101 -1.53 3.95 -7.44
CA ALA A 101 -0.44 3.35 -8.21
C ALA A 101 -0.66 3.52 -9.72
N CYS A 102 -1.90 3.36 -10.17
CA CYS A 102 -2.28 3.46 -11.56
C CYS A 102 -2.03 4.85 -12.15
N VAL A 103 -2.33 5.91 -11.39
CA VAL A 103 -2.08 7.30 -11.83
C VAL A 103 -0.61 7.52 -12.20
N SER A 104 0.31 6.88 -11.50
CA SER A 104 1.76 6.99 -11.79
C SER A 104 2.26 5.89 -12.73
N GLY A 105 1.45 4.90 -13.08
CA GLY A 105 1.91 3.72 -13.79
C GLY A 105 2.91 2.90 -12.97
N ALA A 106 2.87 2.98 -11.65
CA ALA A 106 3.86 2.40 -10.75
C ALA A 106 3.50 0.97 -10.35
N LYS A 107 4.51 0.20 -9.95
CA LYS A 107 4.30 -1.11 -9.34
C LYS A 107 3.66 -0.97 -7.97
N LEU A 108 2.84 -1.95 -7.62
CA LEU A 108 2.20 -2.09 -6.31
C LEU A 108 2.59 -3.44 -5.72
N ILE A 109 3.25 -3.43 -4.57
CA ILE A 109 3.57 -4.65 -3.84
C ILE A 109 2.34 -5.06 -3.04
N THR A 110 1.77 -6.20 -3.39
CA THR A 110 0.56 -6.72 -2.74
C THR A 110 0.49 -8.24 -2.85
N LYS A 111 0.05 -8.90 -1.77
CA LYS A 111 -0.27 -10.33 -1.78
C LYS A 111 -1.71 -10.59 -2.25
N ASP A 112 -2.55 -9.56 -2.26
CA ASP A 112 -3.96 -9.69 -2.61
C ASP A 112 -4.12 -10.25 -4.02
N ARG A 113 -4.72 -11.45 -4.12
CA ARG A 113 -4.90 -12.14 -5.40
C ARG A 113 -5.82 -11.38 -6.34
N ILE A 114 -6.88 -10.76 -5.82
CA ILE A 114 -7.86 -10.03 -6.63
C ILE A 114 -7.20 -8.80 -7.26
N ILE A 115 -6.40 -8.08 -6.48
CA ILE A 115 -5.62 -6.96 -7.01
C ILE A 115 -4.66 -7.45 -8.10
N ARG A 116 -3.93 -8.55 -7.84
CA ARG A 116 -2.96 -9.10 -8.82
C ARG A 116 -3.64 -9.57 -10.12
N GLU A 117 -4.87 -10.01 -10.05
CA GLU A 117 -5.65 -10.40 -11.23
C GLU A 117 -6.13 -9.20 -12.05
N ASN A 118 -6.24 -8.02 -11.44
CA ASN A 118 -6.86 -6.84 -12.06
C ASN A 118 -5.92 -5.65 -12.27
N TYR A 119 -4.72 -5.64 -11.69
CA TYR A 119 -3.72 -4.60 -11.90
C TYR A 119 -2.43 -5.21 -12.46
N ALA A 120 -2.12 -4.86 -13.71
CA ALA A 120 -0.99 -5.45 -14.44
C ALA A 120 0.38 -5.20 -13.79
N HIS A 121 0.52 -4.13 -13.01
CA HIS A 121 1.77 -3.78 -12.32
C HIS A 121 1.78 -4.20 -10.85
N ALA A 122 0.85 -5.03 -10.42
CA ALA A 122 0.90 -5.65 -9.09
C ALA A 122 2.00 -6.72 -9.06
N VAL A 123 2.75 -6.75 -7.97
CA VAL A 123 3.92 -7.62 -7.81
C VAL A 123 3.86 -8.33 -6.46
N TRP A 124 4.19 -9.61 -6.51
CA TRP A 124 4.34 -10.41 -5.29
C TRP A 124 5.39 -11.50 -5.46
#